data_d267db0b4e295a26afb77afae9042118
#
_entry.id   d267db0b4e295a26afb77afae9042118
#
_cell.length_a   1.000
_cell.length_b   1.000
_cell.length_c   1.000
_cell.angle_alpha   90.00
_cell.angle_beta   90.00
_cell.angle_gamma   90.00
#
_symmetry.space_group_name_H-M   'P 1'
#
loop_
_entity.id
_entity.type
_entity.pdbx_description
1 polymer ?
#
loop_
_entity_poly.entity_id
_entity_poly.type
_entity_poly.pdbx_seq_one_letter_code
_entity_poly.pdbx_strand_id
1 'polypeptide(L)'
;DNLITSEQNKIEGIQSQQIDFIKHDVIEKIEFEDKIDIVIHAAGIASPYYYRIYPLETLDVAITGTRRMLSLAKEAKAKMIFFSSSEIYGDPDPEKIPISEDYRGNVSPQGPRACYDESKRLGETLCHIYNTNFDVETNIIRPFNIFGPGMMEKDYRVLPNFASKIKGGQPVSIYGNGSQTRTFCYATDAMVGFFLVILRGFPGETYNIGNPMPEISVLQLINYIREATGKHIDFKLMNYPESYPGDEPMRRMPSIVKARDQLGYSPEVDLKQGLTRFFSWTEKVYSGV
;
A
#
# COMPACT_ATOMS: atom_id res chain seq x y z
N ASP A 1 16.32 -3.80 4.06
CA ASP A 1 15.63 -2.60 4.59
C ASP A 1 16.63 -1.68 5.29
N ASN A 2 16.52 -0.33 5.11
CA ASN A 2 17.38 0.63 5.80
C ASN A 2 16.80 1.11 7.15
N LEU A 3 15.59 0.69 7.50
CA LEU A 3 14.86 1.01 8.73
C LEU A 3 14.51 2.49 8.93
N ILE A 4 14.46 3.30 7.86
CA ILE A 4 14.14 4.74 7.96
C ILE A 4 12.73 5.01 8.50
N THR A 5 11.77 4.11 8.22
CA THR A 5 10.38 4.21 8.67
C THR A 5 9.87 2.96 9.37
N SER A 6 10.74 1.98 9.66
CA SER A 6 10.39 0.73 10.31
C SER A 6 11.24 0.50 11.57
N GLU A 7 10.83 -0.47 12.39
CA GLU A 7 11.51 -0.82 13.65
C GLU A 7 12.12 -2.22 13.55
N GLN A 8 13.35 -2.38 14.02
CA GLN A 8 14.10 -3.64 13.96
C GLN A 8 13.40 -4.76 14.74
N ASN A 9 12.76 -4.45 15.87
CA ASN A 9 12.05 -5.42 16.71
C ASN A 9 10.94 -6.19 15.97
N LYS A 10 10.39 -5.64 14.89
CA LYS A 10 9.38 -6.31 14.06
C LYS A 10 9.95 -7.46 13.24
N ILE A 11 11.25 -7.43 13.00
CA ILE A 11 11.96 -8.43 12.17
C ILE A 11 12.50 -9.56 13.06
N GLU A 12 12.87 -9.26 14.30
CA GLU A 12 13.44 -10.23 15.23
C GLU A 12 12.52 -11.42 15.51
N GLY A 13 11.19 -11.22 15.45
CA GLY A 13 10.19 -12.29 15.59
C GLY A 13 10.01 -13.17 14.35
N ILE A 14 10.62 -12.82 13.21
CA ILE A 14 10.45 -13.51 11.92
C ILE A 14 11.73 -14.26 11.53
N GLN A 15 12.85 -14.04 12.23
CA GLN A 15 14.12 -14.69 11.93
C GLN A 15 14.01 -16.22 12.04
N SER A 16 14.35 -16.90 10.97
CA SER A 16 14.42 -18.36 10.89
C SER A 16 15.65 -18.75 10.08
N GLN A 17 15.99 -20.05 10.05
CA GLN A 17 17.07 -20.57 9.18
C GLN A 17 16.81 -20.36 7.68
N GLN A 18 15.63 -19.87 7.31
CA GLN A 18 15.22 -19.62 5.92
C GLN A 18 15.09 -18.14 5.58
N ILE A 19 15.36 -17.25 6.56
CA ILE A 19 15.20 -15.80 6.37
C ILE A 19 16.42 -15.08 6.93
N ASP A 20 17.15 -14.41 6.06
CA ASP A 20 18.24 -13.52 6.40
C ASP A 20 17.83 -12.07 6.31
N PHE A 21 18.05 -11.30 7.37
CA PHE A 21 17.85 -9.87 7.37
C PHE A 21 19.17 -9.14 7.09
N ILE A 22 19.17 -8.34 6.02
CA ILE A 22 20.30 -7.48 5.67
C ILE A 22 19.86 -6.02 5.85
N LYS A 23 20.52 -5.28 6.75
CA LYS A 23 20.34 -3.83 6.84
C LYS A 23 21.07 -3.18 5.67
N HIS A 24 20.29 -2.69 4.70
CA HIS A 24 20.81 -2.15 3.45
C HIS A 24 19.85 -1.11 2.88
N ASP A 25 20.38 -0.09 2.23
CA ASP A 25 19.58 0.86 1.46
C ASP A 25 19.49 0.41 -0.01
N VAL A 26 18.30 0.30 -0.55
CA VAL A 26 18.08 -0.18 -1.93
C VAL A 26 18.63 0.76 -3.00
N ILE A 27 18.99 2.01 -2.66
CA ILE A 27 19.66 2.92 -3.59
C ILE A 27 21.13 2.56 -3.78
N GLU A 28 21.71 1.81 -2.85
CA GLU A 28 23.07 1.32 -2.94
C GLU A 28 23.12 -0.01 -3.73
N LYS A 29 24.29 -0.30 -4.30
CA LYS A 29 24.50 -1.57 -4.99
C LYS A 29 24.55 -2.70 -3.98
N ILE A 30 23.80 -3.77 -4.23
CA ILE A 30 23.88 -5.02 -3.47
C ILE A 30 24.26 -6.16 -4.42
N GLU A 31 25.10 -7.08 -3.95
CA GLU A 31 25.54 -8.26 -4.68
C GLU A 31 25.21 -9.50 -3.84
N PHE A 32 24.81 -10.56 -4.51
CA PHE A 32 24.53 -11.85 -3.89
C PHE A 32 25.32 -12.93 -4.63
N GLU A 33 25.92 -13.86 -3.88
CA GLU A 33 26.59 -15.03 -4.42
C GLU A 33 25.59 -16.14 -4.75
N ASP A 34 24.48 -16.19 -3.99
CA ASP A 34 23.44 -17.20 -4.16
C ASP A 34 22.55 -16.91 -5.37
N LYS A 35 21.95 -17.97 -5.90
CA LYS A 35 20.97 -17.90 -6.97
C LYS A 35 19.72 -17.14 -6.48
N ILE A 36 19.30 -16.15 -7.27
CA ILE A 36 18.05 -15.40 -7.06
C ILE A 36 17.05 -15.81 -8.14
N ASP A 37 15.89 -16.30 -7.75
CA ASP A 37 14.81 -16.63 -8.69
C ASP A 37 13.79 -15.48 -8.80
N ILE A 38 13.57 -14.72 -7.73
CA ILE A 38 12.59 -13.62 -7.69
C ILE A 38 13.16 -12.46 -6.87
N VAL A 39 13.06 -11.26 -7.42
CA VAL A 39 13.31 -10.00 -6.72
C VAL A 39 11.96 -9.33 -6.42
N ILE A 40 11.65 -9.09 -5.15
CA ILE A 40 10.42 -8.41 -4.73
C ILE A 40 10.80 -7.03 -4.21
N HIS A 41 10.52 -5.99 -4.98
CA HIS A 41 10.76 -4.61 -4.59
C HIS A 41 9.52 -4.00 -3.96
N ALA A 42 9.43 -4.12 -2.64
CA ALA A 42 8.38 -3.51 -1.82
C ALA A 42 8.92 -2.34 -0.96
N ALA A 43 10.20 -1.99 -1.12
CA ALA A 43 10.76 -0.83 -0.44
C ALA A 43 10.12 0.47 -0.95
N GLY A 44 9.80 1.36 -0.02
CA GLY A 44 9.20 2.65 -0.34
C GLY A 44 8.58 3.31 0.89
N ILE A 45 8.59 4.64 0.91
CA ILE A 45 8.00 5.43 1.98
C ILE A 45 6.54 5.69 1.63
N ALA A 46 5.62 4.87 2.13
CA ALA A 46 4.21 4.85 1.71
C ALA A 46 3.26 5.67 2.61
N SER A 47 3.69 6.05 3.82
CA SER A 47 2.84 6.84 4.71
C SER A 47 2.83 8.32 4.30
N PRO A 48 1.64 8.97 4.20
CA PRO A 48 1.52 10.40 3.90
C PRO A 48 2.30 11.30 4.87
N TYR A 49 2.48 10.87 6.09
CA TYR A 49 3.29 11.57 7.07
C TYR A 49 4.78 11.51 6.71
N TYR A 50 5.30 10.31 6.43
CA TYR A 50 6.72 10.11 6.22
C TYR A 50 7.21 10.59 4.86
N TYR A 51 6.48 10.41 3.75
CA TYR A 51 6.95 10.91 2.46
C TYR A 51 6.96 12.46 2.36
N ARG A 52 6.25 13.16 3.27
CA ARG A 52 6.38 14.61 3.40
C ARG A 52 7.61 15.04 4.20
N ILE A 53 8.08 14.17 5.11
CA ILE A 53 9.33 14.40 5.87
C ILE A 53 10.54 14.04 5.01
N TYR A 54 10.42 12.97 4.22
CA TYR A 54 11.48 12.39 3.40
C TYR A 54 11.11 12.38 1.90
N PRO A 55 10.82 13.56 1.28
CA PRO A 55 10.34 13.60 -0.09
C PRO A 55 11.39 13.19 -1.13
N LEU A 56 12.66 13.54 -0.91
CA LEU A 56 13.77 13.17 -1.80
C LEU A 56 14.10 11.70 -1.68
N GLU A 57 14.18 11.17 -0.46
CA GLU A 57 14.39 9.75 -0.21
C GLU A 57 13.26 8.90 -0.81
N THR A 58 12.03 9.41 -0.82
CA THR A 58 10.89 8.75 -1.49
C THR A 58 11.12 8.63 -2.99
N LEU A 59 11.63 9.69 -3.64
CA LEU A 59 12.00 9.68 -5.05
C LEU A 59 13.23 8.79 -5.32
N ASP A 60 14.26 8.87 -4.49
CA ASP A 60 15.50 8.10 -4.67
C ASP A 60 15.24 6.59 -4.62
N VAL A 61 14.42 6.12 -3.68
CA VAL A 61 14.00 4.71 -3.63
C VAL A 61 13.26 4.32 -4.90
N ALA A 62 12.39 5.17 -5.41
CA ALA A 62 11.60 4.86 -6.61
C ALA A 62 12.42 4.93 -7.90
N ILE A 63 13.41 5.79 -8.00
CA ILE A 63 14.23 5.95 -9.20
C ILE A 63 15.47 5.05 -9.12
N THR A 64 16.35 5.34 -8.18
CA THR A 64 17.62 4.65 -8.03
C THR A 64 17.42 3.25 -7.48
N GLY A 65 16.61 3.10 -6.42
CA GLY A 65 16.31 1.80 -5.83
C GLY A 65 15.65 0.84 -6.81
N THR A 66 14.61 1.28 -7.53
CA THR A 66 13.96 0.43 -8.55
C THR A 66 14.92 0.03 -9.67
N ARG A 67 15.78 0.97 -10.15
CA ARG A 67 16.78 0.62 -11.15
C ARG A 67 17.81 -0.39 -10.64
N ARG A 68 18.23 -0.29 -9.38
CA ARG A 68 19.13 -1.26 -8.74
C ARG A 68 18.50 -2.64 -8.67
N MET A 69 17.24 -2.72 -8.22
CA MET A 69 16.54 -4.00 -8.13
C MET A 69 16.26 -4.63 -9.51
N LEU A 70 15.93 -3.82 -10.51
CA LEU A 70 15.80 -4.28 -11.90
C LEU A 70 17.14 -4.75 -12.49
N SER A 71 18.25 -4.06 -12.20
CA SER A 71 19.57 -4.50 -12.61
C SER A 71 19.95 -5.82 -11.95
N LEU A 72 19.71 -5.97 -10.66
CA LEU A 72 19.89 -7.23 -9.93
C LEU A 72 19.07 -8.37 -10.57
N ALA A 73 17.79 -8.13 -10.83
CA ALA A 73 16.92 -9.12 -11.48
C ALA A 73 17.44 -9.52 -12.86
N LYS A 74 17.93 -8.55 -13.65
CA LYS A 74 18.54 -8.81 -14.96
C LYS A 74 19.80 -9.66 -14.86
N GLU A 75 20.72 -9.31 -13.97
CA GLU A 75 21.99 -10.02 -13.76
C GLU A 75 21.74 -11.46 -13.28
N ALA A 76 20.80 -11.64 -12.36
CA ALA A 76 20.41 -12.94 -11.83
C ALA A 76 19.49 -13.76 -12.75
N LYS A 77 18.96 -13.18 -13.82
CA LYS A 77 17.88 -13.74 -14.66
C LYS A 77 16.63 -14.07 -13.83
N ALA A 78 16.33 -13.25 -12.85
CA ALA A 78 15.25 -13.39 -11.91
C ALA A 78 14.00 -12.64 -12.38
N LYS A 79 12.83 -13.11 -11.94
CA LYS A 79 11.57 -12.38 -12.07
C LYS A 79 11.57 -11.19 -11.12
N MET A 80 11.05 -10.03 -11.57
CA MET A 80 10.91 -8.83 -10.77
C MET A 80 9.45 -8.55 -10.44
N ILE A 81 9.15 -8.39 -9.15
CA ILE A 81 7.84 -7.95 -8.67
C ILE A 81 7.97 -6.54 -8.09
N PHE A 82 7.26 -5.59 -8.67
CA PHE A 82 7.24 -4.22 -8.19
C PHE A 82 5.94 -3.90 -7.45
N PHE A 83 6.06 -3.45 -6.20
CA PHE A 83 4.93 -2.92 -5.44
C PHE A 83 4.72 -1.45 -5.76
N SER A 84 3.77 -1.20 -6.66
CA SER A 84 3.21 0.11 -6.96
C SER A 84 2.17 0.52 -5.90
N SER A 85 1.19 1.29 -6.28
CA SER A 85 0.12 1.76 -5.40
C SER A 85 -1.12 2.15 -6.20
N SER A 86 -2.28 2.14 -5.58
CA SER A 86 -3.49 2.79 -6.14
C SER A 86 -3.36 4.31 -6.25
N GLU A 87 -2.35 4.91 -5.60
CA GLU A 87 -2.11 6.36 -5.68
C GLU A 87 -1.71 6.82 -7.08
N ILE A 88 -1.18 5.94 -7.94
CA ILE A 88 -0.86 6.24 -9.33
C ILE A 88 -2.06 6.70 -10.16
N TYR A 89 -3.26 6.42 -9.67
CA TYR A 89 -4.51 6.80 -10.34
C TYR A 89 -4.97 8.21 -9.99
N GLY A 90 -4.42 8.81 -8.90
CA GLY A 90 -4.81 10.14 -8.43
C GLY A 90 -6.28 10.22 -8.06
N ASP A 91 -6.93 11.33 -8.45
CA ASP A 91 -8.38 11.52 -8.30
C ASP A 91 -9.10 11.11 -9.60
N PRO A 92 -9.67 9.89 -9.64
CA PRO A 92 -10.20 9.33 -10.88
C PRO A 92 -11.52 9.98 -11.28
N ASP A 93 -11.75 10.11 -12.58
CA ASP A 93 -13.05 10.47 -13.12
C ASP A 93 -14.13 9.51 -12.59
N PRO A 94 -15.28 10.02 -12.13
CA PRO A 94 -16.36 9.19 -11.58
C PRO A 94 -16.83 8.05 -12.50
N GLU A 95 -16.77 8.28 -13.81
CA GLU A 95 -17.14 7.29 -14.84
C GLU A 95 -16.11 6.15 -15.00
N LYS A 96 -14.92 6.31 -14.45
CA LYS A 96 -13.84 5.32 -14.48
C LYS A 96 -13.77 4.45 -13.22
N ILE A 97 -14.77 4.56 -12.36
CA ILE A 97 -14.89 3.73 -11.15
C ILE A 97 -15.91 2.61 -11.38
N PRO A 98 -15.55 1.34 -11.11
CA PRO A 98 -14.29 0.81 -10.54
C PRO A 98 -13.07 1.00 -11.46
N ILE A 99 -11.92 1.36 -10.87
CA ILE A 99 -10.71 1.72 -11.60
C ILE A 99 -10.04 0.47 -12.15
N SER A 100 -9.94 0.35 -13.48
CA SER A 100 -9.18 -0.72 -14.15
C SER A 100 -7.70 -0.35 -14.31
N GLU A 101 -6.87 -1.36 -14.61
CA GLU A 101 -5.43 -1.17 -14.81
C GLU A 101 -5.11 -0.30 -16.03
N ASP A 102 -6.03 -0.20 -17.00
CA ASP A 102 -5.87 0.61 -18.23
C ASP A 102 -6.09 2.11 -17.99
N TYR A 103 -6.64 2.51 -16.85
CA TYR A 103 -6.84 3.91 -16.53
C TYR A 103 -5.51 4.60 -16.28
N ARG A 104 -5.21 5.66 -17.04
CA ARG A 104 -3.92 6.36 -17.00
C ARG A 104 -3.71 7.20 -15.75
N GLY A 105 -4.77 7.49 -15.02
CA GLY A 105 -4.73 8.31 -13.81
C GLY A 105 -4.83 9.80 -14.07
N ASN A 106 -5.21 10.51 -13.01
CA ASN A 106 -5.27 11.97 -12.92
C ASN A 106 -4.44 12.40 -11.70
N VAL A 107 -3.12 12.51 -11.89
CA VAL A 107 -2.13 12.80 -10.85
C VAL A 107 -1.50 14.16 -11.12
N SER A 108 -1.37 14.98 -10.07
CA SER A 108 -0.67 16.25 -10.16
C SER A 108 0.85 16.04 -10.00
N PRO A 109 1.69 16.60 -10.88
CA PRO A 109 3.14 16.56 -10.71
C PRO A 109 3.64 17.52 -9.62
N GLN A 110 2.74 18.29 -9.01
CA GLN A 110 3.03 19.26 -7.97
C GLN A 110 2.17 18.98 -6.74
N GLY A 111 2.65 19.46 -5.59
CA GLY A 111 1.93 19.30 -4.33
C GLY A 111 2.55 18.29 -3.39
N PRO A 112 2.01 18.19 -2.17
CA PRO A 112 2.64 17.43 -1.08
C PRO A 112 2.59 15.91 -1.26
N ARG A 113 1.82 15.40 -2.23
CA ARG A 113 1.71 13.97 -2.56
C ARG A 113 2.55 13.58 -3.78
N ALA A 114 2.92 14.55 -4.61
CA ALA A 114 3.55 14.32 -5.91
C ALA A 114 4.80 13.44 -5.84
N CYS A 115 5.64 13.62 -4.80
CA CYS A 115 6.84 12.80 -4.61
C CYS A 115 6.51 11.31 -4.51
N TYR A 116 5.41 10.92 -3.86
CA TYR A 116 4.99 9.52 -3.75
C TYR A 116 4.26 9.03 -5.00
N ASP A 117 3.26 9.79 -5.46
CA ASP A 117 2.41 9.38 -6.57
C ASP A 117 3.24 9.22 -7.86
N GLU A 118 4.07 10.21 -8.20
CA GLU A 118 4.96 10.16 -9.36
C GLU A 118 6.09 9.14 -9.18
N SER A 119 6.57 8.92 -7.95
CA SER A 119 7.57 7.89 -7.69
C SER A 119 7.09 6.50 -8.11
N LYS A 120 5.83 6.17 -7.77
CA LYS A 120 5.24 4.87 -8.13
C LYS A 120 4.98 4.77 -9.64
N ARG A 121 4.53 5.85 -10.29
CA ARG A 121 4.35 5.91 -11.75
C ARG A 121 5.67 5.69 -12.50
N LEU A 122 6.72 6.35 -12.04
CA LEU A 122 8.05 6.17 -12.63
C LEU A 122 8.62 4.76 -12.42
N GLY A 123 8.39 4.18 -11.24
CA GLY A 123 8.76 2.78 -10.97
C GLY A 123 8.10 1.80 -11.95
N GLU A 124 6.81 1.99 -12.26
CA GLU A 124 6.11 1.20 -13.27
C GLU A 124 6.70 1.40 -14.68
N THR A 125 7.03 2.65 -15.03
CA THR A 125 7.70 2.94 -16.31
C THR A 125 9.04 2.23 -16.43
N LEU A 126 9.84 2.20 -15.35
CA LEU A 126 11.10 1.47 -15.32
C LEU A 126 10.89 -0.04 -15.51
N CYS A 127 9.91 -0.63 -14.81
CA CYS A 127 9.57 -2.04 -14.99
C CYS A 127 9.18 -2.34 -16.45
N HIS A 128 8.34 -1.51 -17.07
CA HIS A 128 7.97 -1.66 -18.47
C HIS A 128 9.19 -1.60 -19.41
N ILE A 129 10.10 -0.63 -19.22
CA ILE A 129 11.33 -0.51 -20.02
C ILE A 129 12.21 -1.76 -19.90
N TYR A 130 12.38 -2.27 -18.67
CA TYR A 130 13.21 -3.47 -18.46
C TYR A 130 12.58 -4.73 -19.04
N ASN A 131 11.25 -4.83 -18.97
CA ASN A 131 10.54 -5.94 -19.60
C ASN A 131 10.65 -5.93 -21.13
N THR A 132 10.46 -4.75 -21.75
CA THR A 132 10.43 -4.65 -23.21
C THR A 132 11.81 -4.62 -23.87
N ASN A 133 12.82 -4.02 -23.21
CA ASN A 133 14.11 -3.73 -23.83
C ASN A 133 15.26 -4.59 -23.28
N PHE A 134 15.09 -5.22 -22.13
CA PHE A 134 16.16 -5.95 -21.45
C PHE A 134 15.79 -7.39 -21.07
N ASP A 135 14.63 -7.88 -21.51
CA ASP A 135 14.17 -9.25 -21.30
C ASP A 135 14.09 -9.64 -19.78
N VAL A 136 13.69 -8.68 -18.94
CA VAL A 136 13.44 -8.93 -17.52
C VAL A 136 11.96 -9.19 -17.32
N GLU A 137 11.58 -10.38 -16.90
CA GLU A 137 10.19 -10.66 -16.54
C GLU A 137 9.77 -9.78 -15.36
N THR A 138 8.84 -8.85 -15.58
CA THR A 138 8.32 -7.96 -14.54
C THR A 138 6.83 -8.17 -14.31
N ASN A 139 6.39 -8.09 -13.04
CA ASN A 139 5.00 -7.89 -12.71
C ASN A 139 4.83 -6.71 -11.74
N ILE A 140 3.73 -6.01 -11.88
CA ILE A 140 3.40 -4.84 -11.06
C ILE A 140 2.15 -5.14 -10.25
N ILE A 141 2.21 -4.88 -8.95
CA ILE A 141 1.08 -4.98 -8.04
C ILE A 141 0.66 -3.58 -7.64
N ARG A 142 -0.61 -3.23 -7.79
CA ARG A 142 -1.22 -1.99 -7.30
C ARG A 142 -2.16 -2.29 -6.13
N PRO A 143 -1.67 -2.21 -4.87
CA PRO A 143 -2.50 -2.43 -3.69
C PRO A 143 -3.53 -1.32 -3.49
N PHE A 144 -4.75 -1.70 -3.07
CA PHE A 144 -5.84 -0.77 -2.73
C PHE A 144 -6.22 -0.88 -1.26
N ASN A 145 -5.87 0.15 -0.47
CA ASN A 145 -6.27 0.33 0.93
C ASN A 145 -6.17 -0.95 1.78
N ILE A 146 -5.02 -1.59 1.74
CA ILE A 146 -4.74 -2.79 2.53
C ILE A 146 -4.64 -2.40 4.01
N PHE A 147 -5.28 -3.19 4.88
CA PHE A 147 -5.20 -3.01 6.31
C PHE A 147 -5.13 -4.36 7.05
N GLY A 148 -4.50 -4.35 8.22
CA GLY A 148 -4.39 -5.55 9.03
C GLY A 148 -3.30 -5.44 10.10
N PRO A 149 -3.05 -6.53 10.84
CA PRO A 149 -1.94 -6.61 11.80
C PRO A 149 -0.60 -6.21 11.18
N GLY A 150 0.24 -5.56 11.97
CA GLY A 150 1.54 -5.05 11.52
C GLY A 150 1.54 -3.57 11.12
N MET A 151 0.37 -2.93 10.90
CA MET A 151 0.32 -1.48 10.71
C MET A 151 0.83 -0.75 11.96
N MET A 152 1.67 0.26 11.76
CA MET A 152 2.21 1.04 12.88
C MET A 152 1.16 1.98 13.44
N GLU A 153 1.15 2.16 14.77
CA GLU A 153 0.25 3.11 15.44
C GLU A 153 0.43 4.54 14.91
N LYS A 154 1.69 4.94 14.66
CA LYS A 154 2.06 6.25 14.11
C LYS A 154 2.08 6.30 12.57
N ASP A 155 1.33 5.45 11.91
CA ASP A 155 1.21 5.46 10.45
C ASP A 155 0.42 6.67 9.92
N TYR A 156 -0.49 7.20 10.74
CA TYR A 156 -1.38 8.32 10.44
C TYR A 156 -2.41 8.06 9.31
N ARG A 157 -2.46 6.87 8.72
CA ARG A 157 -3.59 6.47 7.86
C ARG A 157 -4.85 6.27 8.71
N VAL A 158 -6.03 6.29 8.06
CA VAL A 158 -7.32 6.36 8.76
C VAL A 158 -7.53 5.28 9.82
N LEU A 159 -7.28 4.00 9.51
CA LEU A 159 -7.54 2.90 10.44
C LEU A 159 -6.56 2.85 11.63
N PRO A 160 -5.23 2.94 11.45
CA PRO A 160 -4.31 3.07 12.59
C PRO A 160 -4.59 4.29 13.47
N ASN A 161 -4.87 5.45 12.86
CA ASN A 161 -5.18 6.67 13.60
C ASN A 161 -6.47 6.51 14.43
N PHE A 162 -7.52 5.95 13.84
CA PHE A 162 -8.76 5.69 14.58
C PHE A 162 -8.55 4.68 15.70
N ALA A 163 -7.82 3.59 15.45
CA ALA A 163 -7.55 2.58 16.45
C ALA A 163 -6.79 3.14 17.66
N SER A 164 -5.75 3.96 17.41
CA SER A 164 -4.98 4.62 18.49
C SER A 164 -5.87 5.53 19.34
N LYS A 165 -6.66 6.41 18.71
CA LYS A 165 -7.55 7.32 19.42
C LYS A 165 -8.65 6.58 20.19
N ILE A 166 -9.28 5.57 19.61
CA ILE A 166 -10.31 4.76 20.27
C ILE A 166 -9.72 4.07 21.49
N LYS A 167 -8.51 3.51 21.39
CA LYS A 167 -7.83 2.89 22.52
C LYS A 167 -7.50 3.91 23.63
N GLY A 168 -7.08 5.12 23.25
CA GLY A 168 -6.82 6.23 24.17
C GLY A 168 -8.09 6.90 24.72
N GLY A 169 -9.29 6.41 24.40
CA GLY A 169 -10.56 7.02 24.84
C GLY A 169 -10.81 8.41 24.26
N GLN A 170 -10.18 8.74 23.13
CA GLN A 170 -10.29 10.05 22.49
C GLN A 170 -11.24 10.03 21.29
N PRO A 171 -11.93 11.13 20.98
CA PRO A 171 -12.73 11.22 19.78
C PRO A 171 -11.87 11.13 18.53
N VAL A 172 -12.33 10.39 17.51
CA VAL A 172 -11.65 10.32 16.22
C VAL A 172 -11.86 11.61 15.41
N SER A 173 -10.85 12.04 14.67
CA SER A 173 -10.92 13.22 13.82
C SER A 173 -11.25 12.80 12.39
N ILE A 174 -12.32 13.37 11.83
CA ILE A 174 -12.73 13.20 10.44
C ILE A 174 -12.47 14.53 9.73
N TYR A 175 -11.60 14.50 8.71
CA TYR A 175 -11.30 15.69 7.93
C TYR A 175 -12.37 15.94 6.86
N GLY A 176 -12.69 17.22 6.65
CA GLY A 176 -13.79 17.64 5.78
C GLY A 176 -15.16 17.22 6.33
N ASN A 177 -16.06 16.84 5.45
CA ASN A 177 -17.40 16.36 5.79
C ASN A 177 -17.50 14.83 5.93
N GLY A 178 -16.40 14.09 5.74
CA GLY A 178 -16.36 12.64 5.83
C GLY A 178 -17.09 11.88 4.71
N SER A 179 -17.43 12.55 3.61
CA SER A 179 -18.15 11.94 2.47
C SER A 179 -17.24 11.18 1.50
N GLN A 180 -15.92 11.40 1.56
CA GLN A 180 -14.98 10.66 0.73
C GLN A 180 -15.11 9.16 0.95
N THR A 181 -15.15 8.39 -0.16
CA THR A 181 -15.40 6.94 -0.11
C THR A 181 -14.16 6.13 -0.44
N ARG A 182 -14.05 4.99 0.21
CA ARG A 182 -12.98 4.00 0.02
C ARG A 182 -13.55 2.59 0.11
N THR A 183 -12.84 1.67 -0.49
CA THR A 183 -12.94 0.24 -0.17
C THR A 183 -11.73 -0.15 0.66
N PHE A 184 -11.84 -1.23 1.43
CA PHE A 184 -10.77 -1.71 2.31
C PHE A 184 -10.55 -3.20 2.09
N CYS A 185 -9.30 -3.61 1.93
CA CYS A 185 -8.93 -5.00 1.75
C CYS A 185 -8.16 -5.51 2.98
N TYR A 186 -8.63 -6.60 3.57
CA TYR A 186 -7.91 -7.18 4.70
C TYR A 186 -6.60 -7.84 4.26
N ALA A 187 -5.59 -7.77 5.12
CA ALA A 187 -4.21 -8.16 4.77
C ALA A 187 -4.08 -9.60 4.26
N THR A 188 -4.87 -10.55 4.78
CA THR A 188 -4.79 -11.94 4.31
C THR A 188 -5.24 -12.09 2.86
N ASP A 189 -6.32 -11.42 2.46
CA ASP A 189 -6.78 -11.44 1.07
C ASP A 189 -5.77 -10.76 0.14
N ALA A 190 -5.19 -9.64 0.61
CA ALA A 190 -4.14 -8.98 -0.15
C ALA A 190 -2.91 -9.88 -0.34
N MET A 191 -2.47 -10.60 0.71
CA MET A 191 -1.37 -11.54 0.64
C MET A 191 -1.63 -12.67 -0.35
N VAL A 192 -2.86 -13.23 -0.36
CA VAL A 192 -3.25 -14.22 -1.38
C VAL A 192 -3.11 -13.63 -2.78
N GLY A 193 -3.61 -12.41 -3.00
CA GLY A 193 -3.49 -11.70 -4.28
C GLY A 193 -2.02 -11.48 -4.67
N PHE A 194 -1.16 -11.06 -3.73
CA PHE A 194 0.25 -10.85 -3.98
C PHE A 194 0.95 -12.15 -4.39
N PHE A 195 0.72 -13.25 -3.67
CA PHE A 195 1.28 -14.55 -4.02
C PHE A 195 0.77 -15.06 -5.37
N LEU A 196 -0.50 -14.85 -5.71
CA LEU A 196 -1.02 -15.20 -7.03
C LEU A 196 -0.29 -14.43 -8.15
N VAL A 197 -0.03 -13.13 -7.97
CA VAL A 197 0.76 -12.36 -8.96
C VAL A 197 2.21 -12.85 -9.03
N ILE A 198 2.86 -13.09 -7.89
CA ILE A 198 4.24 -13.58 -7.83
C ILE A 198 4.39 -14.91 -8.58
N LEU A 199 3.45 -15.84 -8.34
CA LEU A 199 3.56 -17.22 -8.83
C LEU A 199 2.94 -17.43 -10.23
N ARG A 200 1.92 -16.66 -10.60
CA ARG A 200 1.10 -16.88 -11.80
C ARG A 200 0.92 -15.65 -12.68
N GLY A 201 1.42 -14.48 -12.27
CA GLY A 201 1.29 -13.25 -13.05
C GLY A 201 1.94 -13.41 -14.43
N PHE A 202 1.23 -13.01 -15.49
CA PHE A 202 1.80 -13.03 -16.83
C PHE A 202 2.89 -11.96 -16.96
N PRO A 203 4.01 -12.25 -17.64
CA PRO A 203 5.10 -11.31 -17.81
C PRO A 203 4.66 -9.95 -18.36
N GLY A 204 5.18 -8.88 -17.78
CA GLY A 204 4.86 -7.50 -18.18
C GLY A 204 3.53 -6.97 -17.65
N GLU A 205 2.72 -7.79 -17.00
CA GLU A 205 1.36 -7.43 -16.59
C GLU A 205 1.29 -6.74 -15.22
N THR A 206 0.30 -5.85 -15.11
CA THR A 206 -0.03 -5.11 -13.90
C THR A 206 -1.36 -5.60 -13.35
N TYR A 207 -1.47 -5.71 -12.01
CA TYR A 207 -2.67 -6.18 -11.33
C TYR A 207 -3.08 -5.30 -10.18
N ASN A 208 -4.36 -4.88 -10.18
CA ASN A 208 -5.00 -4.29 -9.02
C ASN A 208 -5.31 -5.38 -7.99
N ILE A 209 -4.84 -5.21 -6.77
CA ILE A 209 -5.13 -6.11 -5.66
C ILE A 209 -5.82 -5.34 -4.55
N GLY A 210 -7.04 -5.74 -4.23
CA GLY A 210 -7.90 -5.09 -3.26
C GLY A 210 -9.24 -5.78 -3.15
N ASN A 211 -10.11 -5.27 -2.27
CA ASN A 211 -11.50 -5.70 -2.21
C ASN A 211 -12.38 -4.58 -2.80
N PRO A 212 -13.18 -4.83 -3.84
CA PRO A 212 -14.04 -3.81 -4.44
C PRO A 212 -15.28 -3.49 -3.60
N MET A 213 -15.59 -4.25 -2.56
CA MET A 213 -16.82 -4.12 -1.78
C MET A 213 -16.58 -4.25 -0.26
N PRO A 214 -17.34 -3.52 0.56
CA PRO A 214 -18.21 -2.40 0.18
C PRO A 214 -17.42 -1.11 -0.07
N GLU A 215 -17.90 -0.23 -0.96
CA GLU A 215 -17.46 1.16 -1.01
C GLU A 215 -18.21 1.94 0.07
N ILE A 216 -17.49 2.53 1.01
CA ILE A 216 -18.07 3.22 2.17
C ILE A 216 -17.41 4.59 2.38
N SER A 217 -18.19 5.53 2.93
CA SER A 217 -17.66 6.82 3.37
C SER A 217 -16.90 6.69 4.69
N VAL A 218 -16.08 7.70 5.02
CA VAL A 218 -15.39 7.75 6.33
C VAL A 218 -16.39 7.81 7.48
N LEU A 219 -17.54 8.46 7.30
CA LEU A 219 -18.63 8.44 8.29
C LEU A 219 -19.22 7.05 8.45
N GLN A 220 -19.46 6.33 7.37
CA GLN A 220 -19.96 4.95 7.44
C GLN A 220 -18.93 4.01 8.09
N LEU A 221 -17.62 4.26 7.88
CA LEU A 221 -16.56 3.48 8.52
C LEU A 221 -16.67 3.51 10.05
N ILE A 222 -17.06 4.64 10.66
CA ILE A 222 -17.30 4.71 12.11
C ILE A 222 -18.37 3.71 12.56
N ASN A 223 -19.45 3.56 11.78
CA ASN A 223 -20.49 2.60 12.13
C ASN A 223 -19.99 1.15 12.01
N TYR A 224 -19.25 0.84 10.95
CA TYR A 224 -18.61 -0.49 10.83
C TYR A 224 -17.67 -0.78 12.00
N ILE A 225 -16.89 0.22 12.46
CA ILE A 225 -15.99 0.05 13.61
C ILE A 225 -16.80 -0.15 14.91
N ARG A 226 -17.89 0.62 15.11
CA ARG A 226 -18.80 0.41 16.26
C ARG A 226 -19.36 -1.01 16.30
N GLU A 227 -19.83 -1.51 15.15
CA GLU A 227 -20.34 -2.88 15.04
C GLU A 227 -19.26 -3.95 15.25
N ALA A 228 -18.03 -3.70 14.78
CA ALA A 228 -16.92 -4.63 14.91
C ALA A 228 -16.34 -4.70 16.32
N THR A 229 -16.38 -3.59 17.06
CA THR A 229 -15.77 -3.47 18.40
C THR A 229 -16.77 -3.51 19.55
N GLY A 230 -18.05 -3.24 19.28
CA GLY A 230 -19.07 -3.02 20.31
C GLY A 230 -18.88 -1.73 21.12
N LYS A 231 -17.95 -0.86 20.75
CA LYS A 231 -17.60 0.37 21.47
C LYS A 231 -18.41 1.57 20.97
N HIS A 232 -18.77 2.47 21.88
CA HIS A 232 -19.19 3.81 21.50
C HIS A 232 -17.97 4.59 20.99
N ILE A 233 -18.11 5.28 19.86
CA ILE A 233 -17.02 6.05 19.25
C ILE A 233 -17.52 7.46 19.00
N ASP A 234 -16.92 8.41 19.70
CA ASP A 234 -17.12 9.82 19.47
C ASP A 234 -16.24 10.29 18.29
N PHE A 235 -16.73 11.23 17.51
CA PHE A 235 -15.96 11.83 16.43
C PHE A 235 -16.17 13.34 16.34
N LYS A 236 -15.19 14.02 15.74
CA LYS A 236 -15.23 15.46 15.45
C LYS A 236 -14.94 15.68 13.97
N LEU A 237 -15.75 16.49 13.30
CA LEU A 237 -15.44 17.00 11.97
C LEU A 237 -14.41 18.12 12.13
N MET A 238 -13.37 18.09 11.34
CA MET A 238 -12.28 19.05 11.36
C MET A 238 -11.97 19.53 9.94
N ASN A 239 -11.57 20.77 9.82
CA ASN A 239 -10.98 21.23 8.57
C ASN A 239 -9.68 20.48 8.29
N TYR A 240 -9.36 20.30 7.02
CA TYR A 240 -8.05 19.81 6.66
C TYR A 240 -6.97 20.76 7.19
N PRO A 241 -5.91 20.25 7.84
CA PRO A 241 -4.77 21.08 8.20
C PRO A 241 -4.16 21.69 6.93
N GLU A 242 -3.58 22.88 7.03
CA GLU A 242 -2.88 23.51 5.88
C GLU A 242 -1.78 22.60 5.31
N SER A 243 -1.20 21.75 6.14
CA SER A 243 -0.22 20.74 5.77
C SER A 243 -0.83 19.50 5.10
N TYR A 244 -2.16 19.36 5.05
CA TYR A 244 -2.82 18.20 4.44
C TYR A 244 -2.93 18.44 2.93
N PRO A 245 -2.63 17.44 2.11
CA PRO A 245 -2.71 17.58 0.66
C PRO A 245 -4.14 17.88 0.24
N GLY A 246 -4.35 19.01 -0.44
CA GLY A 246 -5.65 19.41 -1.01
C GLY A 246 -6.15 18.47 -2.12
N ASP A 247 -5.31 17.55 -2.56
CA ASP A 247 -5.53 16.64 -3.70
C ASP A 247 -5.90 15.22 -3.27
N GLU A 248 -6.55 15.05 -2.11
CA GLU A 248 -7.00 13.72 -1.72
C GLU A 248 -8.16 13.24 -2.61
N PRO A 249 -8.04 12.09 -3.28
CA PRO A 249 -9.11 11.56 -4.12
C PRO A 249 -10.42 11.42 -3.36
N MET A 250 -11.52 11.86 -3.96
CA MET A 250 -12.86 11.72 -3.36
C MET A 250 -13.31 10.26 -3.34
N ARG A 251 -13.01 9.49 -4.38
CA ARG A 251 -13.40 8.08 -4.50
C ARG A 251 -12.22 7.22 -4.93
N ARG A 252 -12.11 6.01 -4.36
CA ARG A 252 -11.08 5.04 -4.77
C ARG A 252 -11.59 3.61 -4.56
N MET A 253 -11.94 2.94 -5.66
CA MET A 253 -12.43 1.57 -5.69
C MET A 253 -11.80 0.81 -6.86
N PRO A 254 -11.14 -0.35 -6.62
CA PRO A 254 -10.50 -1.13 -7.67
C PRO A 254 -11.51 -1.90 -8.52
N SER A 255 -11.24 -2.03 -9.82
CA SER A 255 -11.64 -3.20 -10.57
C SER A 255 -10.61 -4.30 -10.35
N ILE A 256 -11.04 -5.48 -9.92
CA ILE A 256 -10.18 -6.66 -9.77
C ILE A 256 -10.49 -7.72 -10.84
N VAL A 257 -11.20 -7.33 -11.90
CA VAL A 257 -11.63 -8.25 -12.96
C VAL A 257 -10.45 -8.98 -13.57
N LYS A 258 -9.37 -8.27 -13.87
CA LYS A 258 -8.15 -8.86 -14.43
C LYS A 258 -7.50 -9.89 -13.50
N ALA A 259 -7.30 -9.53 -12.23
CA ALA A 259 -6.74 -10.44 -11.25
C ALA A 259 -7.65 -11.67 -10.99
N ARG A 260 -8.97 -11.47 -10.98
CA ARG A 260 -9.94 -12.57 -10.88
C ARG A 260 -9.87 -13.51 -12.07
N ASP A 261 -9.96 -12.97 -13.29
CA ASP A 261 -10.11 -13.78 -14.50
C ASP A 261 -8.80 -14.47 -14.92
N GLN A 262 -7.65 -13.84 -14.68
CA GLN A 262 -6.34 -14.41 -15.04
C GLN A 262 -5.70 -15.23 -13.91
N LEU A 263 -5.91 -14.86 -12.64
CA LEU A 263 -5.19 -15.45 -11.50
C LEU A 263 -6.10 -16.21 -10.54
N GLY A 264 -7.42 -16.05 -10.65
CA GLY A 264 -8.39 -16.61 -9.70
C GLY A 264 -8.47 -15.83 -8.38
N TYR A 265 -8.05 -14.56 -8.35
CA TYR A 265 -8.09 -13.75 -7.15
C TYR A 265 -9.52 -13.40 -6.74
N SER A 266 -9.89 -13.74 -5.51
CA SER A 266 -11.19 -13.42 -4.91
C SER A 266 -10.99 -13.09 -3.44
N PRO A 267 -11.18 -11.83 -2.99
CA PRO A 267 -11.14 -11.50 -1.57
C PRO A 267 -12.35 -12.10 -0.84
N GLU A 268 -12.12 -12.73 0.31
CA GLU A 268 -13.12 -13.48 1.08
C GLU A 268 -13.46 -12.84 2.44
N VAL A 269 -12.55 -12.04 2.99
CA VAL A 269 -12.76 -11.40 4.30
C VAL A 269 -13.62 -10.17 4.15
N ASP A 270 -14.85 -10.20 4.69
CA ASP A 270 -15.70 -9.03 4.73
C ASP A 270 -15.11 -7.92 5.64
N LEU A 271 -15.56 -6.68 5.42
CA LEU A 271 -15.01 -5.52 6.13
C LEU A 271 -15.20 -5.63 7.65
N LYS A 272 -16.33 -6.11 8.13
CA LYS A 272 -16.62 -6.24 9.56
C LYS A 272 -15.69 -7.25 10.23
N GLN A 273 -15.50 -8.42 9.58
CA GLN A 273 -14.55 -9.42 10.06
C GLN A 273 -13.12 -8.88 10.10
N GLY A 274 -12.68 -8.22 9.02
CA GLY A 274 -11.35 -7.60 8.96
C GLY A 274 -11.15 -6.57 10.06
N LEU A 275 -12.12 -5.68 10.28
CA LEU A 275 -12.08 -4.67 11.34
C LEU A 275 -12.06 -5.33 12.73
N THR A 276 -12.89 -6.36 12.98
CA THR A 276 -12.89 -7.08 14.26
C THR A 276 -11.48 -7.65 14.56
N ARG A 277 -10.85 -8.31 13.58
CA ARG A 277 -9.49 -8.86 13.74
C ARG A 277 -8.46 -7.75 13.95
N PHE A 278 -8.54 -6.67 13.17
CA PHE A 278 -7.60 -5.55 13.26
C PHE A 278 -7.70 -4.85 14.62
N PHE A 279 -8.91 -4.46 15.06
CA PHE A 279 -9.10 -3.79 16.34
C PHE A 279 -8.74 -4.68 17.53
N SER A 280 -9.05 -5.99 17.48
CA SER A 280 -8.62 -6.95 18.51
C SER A 280 -7.09 -7.04 18.62
N TRP A 281 -6.38 -6.92 17.50
CA TRP A 281 -4.93 -6.89 17.48
C TRP A 281 -4.41 -5.55 18.04
N THR A 282 -4.96 -4.40 17.62
CA THR A 282 -4.51 -3.07 18.08
C THR A 282 -4.71 -2.88 19.58
N GLU A 283 -5.73 -3.47 20.19
CA GLU A 283 -5.94 -3.47 21.65
C GLU A 283 -4.76 -4.08 22.43
N LYS A 284 -4.03 -5.00 21.81
CA LYS A 284 -2.87 -5.67 22.43
C LYS A 284 -1.56 -4.95 22.17
N VAL A 285 -1.46 -4.22 21.06
CA VAL A 285 -0.17 -3.75 20.53
C VAL A 285 -0.01 -2.23 20.59
N TYR A 286 -1.10 -1.47 20.36
CA TYR A 286 -1.04 0.00 20.40
C TYR A 286 -1.03 0.52 21.83
N SER A 287 -0.43 1.70 22.04
CA SER A 287 -0.39 2.38 23.33
C SER A 287 -1.62 3.25 23.60
N GLY A 288 -2.29 3.76 22.56
CA GLY A 288 -3.43 4.65 22.68
C GLY A 288 -3.01 6.10 22.94
N VAL A 289 -2.37 6.75 21.99
CA VAL A 289 -1.86 8.13 22.07
C VAL A 289 -2.84 9.12 21.45
#